data_635007d36320eefc61aee086336aacc7
#
_entry.id   635007d36320eefc61aee086336aacc7
#
_cell.length_a   1.000
_cell.length_b   1.000
_cell.length_c   1.000
_cell.angle_alpha   90.00
_cell.angle_beta   90.00
_cell.angle_gamma   90.00
#
_symmetry.space_group_name_H-M   'P 1'
#
loop_
_entity.id
_entity.type
_entity.pdbx_description
1 polymer ?
#
loop_
_entity_poly.entity_id
_entity_poly.type
_entity_poly.pdbx_seq_one_letter_code
_entity_poly.pdbx_strand_id
1 'polypeptide(L)'
;WDEMKKDNYAWWTKRIKAMSELYDIIRIDHFRGFDSYYAIPAKDKTAKNGKWKQGPGMDLFNQLEKKLGKLPIIVEDLGFLTDSVRKLLKDSGFPGMKVIQFAFDSREGSDYLPHTYTSHCVVYTGTHDNATLKQWYEELDEIGRASCRERV
;
A
#
# COMPACT_ATOMS: atom_id res chain seq x y z
N TRP A 1 -4.45 -7.62 -17.13
CA TRP A 1 -5.54 -8.04 -16.23
C TRP A 1 -6.66 -8.76 -16.98
N ASP A 2 -6.95 -8.37 -18.21
CA ASP A 2 -8.05 -8.96 -19.01
C ASP A 2 -7.87 -10.47 -19.21
N GLU A 3 -6.64 -10.93 -19.48
CA GLU A 3 -6.34 -12.35 -19.60
C GLU A 3 -6.55 -13.10 -18.27
N MET A 4 -6.11 -12.50 -17.15
CA MET A 4 -6.32 -13.10 -15.82
C MET A 4 -7.79 -13.15 -15.41
N LYS A 5 -8.60 -12.21 -15.90
CA LYS A 5 -10.03 -12.20 -15.67
C LYS A 5 -10.75 -13.38 -16.35
N LYS A 6 -10.29 -13.82 -17.52
CA LYS A 6 -10.88 -14.93 -18.27
C LYS A 6 -10.89 -16.25 -17.50
N ASP A 7 -9.87 -16.47 -16.65
CA ASP A 7 -9.76 -17.65 -15.79
C ASP A 7 -10.15 -17.39 -14.33
N ASN A 8 -10.86 -16.25 -14.08
CA ASN A 8 -11.24 -15.80 -12.74
C ASN A 8 -10.05 -15.66 -11.80
N TYR A 9 -8.96 -15.08 -12.31
CA TYR A 9 -7.73 -14.80 -11.56
C TYR A 9 -7.12 -16.06 -10.90
N ALA A 10 -7.09 -17.19 -11.62
CA ALA A 10 -6.63 -18.47 -11.09
C ALA A 10 -5.21 -18.41 -10.53
N TRP A 11 -4.29 -17.66 -11.18
CA TRP A 11 -2.93 -17.47 -10.70
C TRP A 11 -2.91 -16.76 -9.33
N TRP A 12 -3.65 -15.67 -9.19
CA TRP A 12 -3.75 -14.94 -7.94
C TRP A 12 -4.36 -15.79 -6.83
N THR A 13 -5.41 -16.55 -7.14
CA THR A 13 -6.05 -17.47 -6.20
C THR A 13 -5.04 -18.49 -5.67
N LYS A 14 -4.26 -19.13 -6.54
CA LYS A 14 -3.23 -20.09 -6.13
C LYS A 14 -2.16 -19.43 -5.25
N ARG A 15 -1.70 -18.24 -5.62
CA ARG A 15 -0.68 -17.50 -4.89
C ARG A 15 -1.14 -17.15 -3.48
N ILE A 16 -2.30 -16.52 -3.36
CA ILE A 16 -2.84 -16.11 -2.06
C ILE A 16 -3.17 -17.34 -1.20
N LYS A 17 -3.73 -18.41 -1.78
CA LYS A 17 -3.96 -19.66 -1.06
C LYS A 17 -2.66 -20.24 -0.48
N ALA A 18 -1.62 -20.38 -1.30
CA ALA A 18 -0.33 -20.90 -0.82
C ALA A 18 0.27 -20.03 0.29
N MET A 19 0.13 -18.70 0.20
CA MET A 19 0.59 -17.80 1.27
C MET A 19 -0.23 -17.95 2.55
N SER A 20 -1.55 -18.14 2.46
CA SER A 20 -2.42 -18.31 3.62
C SER A 20 -2.22 -19.65 4.35
N GLU A 21 -1.59 -20.63 3.70
CA GLU A 21 -1.18 -21.90 4.32
C GLU A 21 0.15 -21.76 5.10
N LEU A 22 0.93 -20.72 4.82
CA LEU A 22 2.25 -20.50 5.42
C LEU A 22 2.27 -19.36 6.45
N TYR A 23 1.39 -18.37 6.32
CA TYR A 23 1.42 -17.14 7.09
C TYR A 23 0.05 -16.81 7.67
N ASP A 24 0.03 -16.30 8.90
CA ASP A 24 -1.18 -15.87 9.59
C ASP A 24 -1.76 -14.57 9.01
N ILE A 25 -0.89 -13.68 8.48
CA ILE A 25 -1.27 -12.42 7.87
C ILE A 25 -0.49 -12.24 6.57
N ILE A 26 -1.19 -11.83 5.52
CA ILE A 26 -0.59 -11.53 4.21
C ILE A 26 -0.54 -10.01 4.01
N ARG A 27 0.66 -9.47 3.76
CA ARG A 27 0.80 -8.08 3.31
C ARG A 27 0.84 -8.02 1.80
N ILE A 28 -0.07 -7.23 1.22
CA ILE A 28 -0.06 -6.90 -0.20
C ILE A 28 0.64 -5.56 -0.38
N ASP A 29 1.76 -5.60 -1.07
CA ASP A 29 2.55 -4.41 -1.42
C ASP A 29 1.96 -3.67 -2.61
N HIS A 30 2.19 -2.33 -2.67
CA HIS A 30 1.75 -1.47 -3.76
C HIS A 30 0.27 -1.63 -4.12
N PHE A 31 -0.61 -1.52 -3.12
CA PHE A 31 -2.05 -1.75 -3.26
C PHE A 31 -2.70 -0.86 -4.34
N ARG A 32 -2.22 0.37 -4.51
CA ARG A 32 -2.73 1.25 -5.56
C ARG A 32 -2.62 0.67 -6.97
N GLY A 33 -1.70 -0.26 -7.21
CA GLY A 33 -1.54 -0.95 -8.50
C GLY A 33 -2.75 -1.76 -8.92
N PHE A 34 -3.64 -2.11 -7.97
CA PHE A 34 -4.91 -2.77 -8.26
C PHE A 34 -6.01 -1.80 -8.69
N ASP A 35 -5.89 -0.50 -8.36
CA ASP A 35 -6.74 0.55 -8.93
C ASP A 35 -6.22 0.96 -10.30
N SER A 36 -4.97 1.40 -10.36
CA SER A 36 -4.35 1.84 -11.61
C SER A 36 -2.82 1.71 -11.53
N TYR A 37 -2.20 1.43 -12.66
CA TYR A 37 -0.76 1.26 -12.79
C TYR A 37 -0.21 1.94 -14.04
N TYR A 38 1.03 2.40 -13.95
CA TYR A 38 1.70 3.06 -15.05
C TYR A 38 2.42 2.03 -15.92
N ALA A 39 1.93 1.83 -17.14
CA ALA A 39 2.47 0.86 -18.09
C ALA A 39 3.45 1.54 -19.06
N ILE A 40 4.69 1.07 -19.08
CA ILE A 40 5.74 1.57 -19.96
C ILE A 40 5.99 0.52 -21.05
N PRO A 41 6.05 0.90 -22.35
CA PRO A 41 6.39 -0.05 -23.41
C PRO A 41 7.76 -0.71 -23.13
N ALA A 42 7.84 -2.03 -23.23
CA ALA A 42 9.05 -2.79 -22.89
C ALA A 42 10.31 -2.38 -23.64
N LYS A 43 10.17 -1.80 -24.84
CA LYS A 43 11.27 -1.28 -25.66
C LYS A 43 11.79 0.10 -25.23
N ASP A 44 11.05 0.80 -24.37
CA ASP A 44 11.39 2.17 -23.99
C ASP A 44 12.38 2.17 -22.82
N LYS A 45 13.42 2.98 -22.93
CA LYS A 45 14.45 3.15 -21.88
C LYS A 45 14.04 4.10 -20.75
N THR A 46 12.94 4.83 -20.93
CA THR A 46 12.45 5.83 -19.97
C THR A 46 10.94 5.71 -19.81
N ALA A 47 10.40 6.26 -18.73
CA ALA A 47 8.96 6.27 -18.46
C ALA A 47 8.17 7.27 -19.31
N LYS A 48 8.83 8.07 -20.17
CA LYS A 48 8.21 9.20 -20.88
C LYS A 48 6.99 8.83 -21.71
N ASN A 49 6.97 7.65 -22.34
CA ASN A 49 5.88 7.19 -23.19
C ASN A 49 4.92 6.23 -22.47
N GLY A 50 5.05 6.11 -21.16
CA GLY A 50 4.14 5.30 -20.36
C GLY A 50 2.72 5.88 -20.33
N LYS A 51 1.77 5.03 -19.96
CA LYS A 51 0.36 5.41 -19.80
C LYS A 51 -0.23 4.74 -18.57
N TRP A 52 -1.09 5.46 -17.87
CA TRP A 52 -1.90 4.88 -16.82
C TRP A 52 -2.90 3.90 -17.40
N LYS A 53 -3.00 2.73 -16.78
CA LYS A 53 -3.96 1.67 -17.11
C LYS A 53 -4.74 1.30 -15.85
N GLN A 54 -6.01 0.97 -16.05
CA GLN A 54 -6.88 0.51 -14.97
C GLN A 54 -6.45 -0.87 -14.49
N GLY A 55 -6.41 -1.05 -13.18
CA GLY A 55 -6.22 -2.34 -12.52
C GLY A 55 -7.54 -3.12 -12.39
N PRO A 56 -7.53 -4.30 -11.78
CA PRO A 56 -8.70 -5.15 -11.64
C PRO A 56 -9.68 -4.67 -10.56
N GLY A 57 -9.25 -3.77 -9.68
CA GLY A 57 -10.08 -3.25 -8.59
C GLY A 57 -10.68 -4.35 -7.71
N MET A 58 -11.91 -4.12 -7.27
CA MET A 58 -12.67 -5.08 -6.44
C MET A 58 -13.00 -6.40 -7.13
N ASP A 59 -12.95 -6.45 -8.46
CA ASP A 59 -13.25 -7.69 -9.20
C ASP A 59 -12.30 -8.83 -8.78
N LEU A 60 -11.00 -8.54 -8.64
CA LEU A 60 -10.02 -9.49 -8.13
C LEU A 60 -10.33 -9.90 -6.68
N PHE A 61 -10.53 -8.94 -5.79
CA PHE A 61 -10.71 -9.23 -4.35
C PHE A 61 -12.01 -9.98 -4.08
N ASN A 62 -13.09 -9.67 -4.80
CA ASN A 62 -14.33 -10.40 -4.73
C ASN A 62 -14.17 -11.87 -5.20
N GLN A 63 -13.36 -12.12 -6.23
CA GLN A 63 -13.07 -13.49 -6.67
C GLN A 63 -12.19 -14.25 -5.67
N LEU A 64 -11.22 -13.58 -5.05
CA LEU A 64 -10.41 -14.18 -3.99
C LEU A 64 -11.27 -14.56 -2.78
N GLU A 65 -12.11 -13.66 -2.30
CA GLU A 65 -13.01 -13.91 -1.16
C GLU A 65 -14.01 -15.03 -1.46
N LYS A 66 -14.57 -15.05 -2.68
CA LYS A 66 -15.48 -16.10 -3.12
C LYS A 66 -14.84 -17.50 -3.10
N LYS A 67 -13.54 -17.59 -3.44
CA LYS A 67 -12.84 -18.88 -3.56
C LYS A 67 -12.14 -19.32 -2.28
N LEU A 68 -11.65 -18.37 -1.48
CA LEU A 68 -10.79 -18.65 -0.33
C LEU A 68 -11.44 -18.26 1.01
N GLY A 69 -12.59 -17.60 0.97
CA GLY A 69 -13.18 -17.00 2.15
C GLY A 69 -12.48 -15.72 2.56
N LYS A 70 -12.84 -15.19 3.73
CA LYS A 70 -12.24 -13.97 4.28
C LYS A 70 -10.81 -14.25 4.76
N LEU A 71 -9.86 -13.51 4.22
CA LEU A 71 -8.44 -13.67 4.50
C LEU A 71 -7.91 -12.51 5.36
N PRO A 72 -6.97 -12.78 6.27
CA PRO A 72 -6.29 -11.75 7.06
C PRO A 72 -5.24 -11.03 6.18
N ILE A 73 -5.70 -10.05 5.43
CA ILE A 73 -4.86 -9.26 4.53
C ILE A 73 -4.71 -7.85 5.08
N ILE A 74 -3.48 -7.33 5.09
CA ILE A 74 -3.13 -5.92 5.24
C ILE A 74 -2.54 -5.41 3.93
N VAL A 75 -2.67 -4.12 3.65
CA VAL A 75 -2.21 -3.57 2.38
C VAL A 75 -1.29 -2.37 2.57
N GLU A 76 -0.33 -2.24 1.68
CA GLU A 76 0.52 -1.06 1.58
C GLU A 76 -0.19 -0.03 0.70
N ASP A 77 -0.62 1.06 1.32
CA ASP A 77 -1.33 2.19 0.71
C ASP A 77 -0.55 3.51 0.90
N LEU A 78 0.77 3.44 0.87
CA LEU A 78 1.64 4.60 1.04
C LEU A 78 1.73 5.45 -0.25
N GLY A 79 2.21 6.69 -0.10
CA GLY A 79 2.43 7.62 -1.18
C GLY A 79 1.15 8.33 -1.65
N PHE A 80 1.15 8.77 -2.90
CA PHE A 80 0.04 9.58 -3.43
C PHE A 80 -1.21 8.72 -3.70
N LEU A 81 -2.24 8.93 -2.91
CA LEU A 81 -3.52 8.24 -3.02
C LEU A 81 -4.56 9.12 -3.73
N THR A 82 -5.10 8.61 -4.84
CA THR A 82 -6.27 9.20 -5.51
C THR A 82 -7.56 8.80 -4.79
N ASP A 83 -8.65 9.50 -5.06
CA ASP A 83 -9.96 9.17 -4.48
C ASP A 83 -10.40 7.75 -4.86
N SER A 84 -10.04 7.27 -6.06
CA SER A 84 -10.34 5.90 -6.51
C SER A 84 -9.59 4.86 -5.70
N VAL A 85 -8.31 5.11 -5.36
CA VAL A 85 -7.53 4.22 -4.48
C VAL A 85 -8.10 4.20 -3.07
N ARG A 86 -8.45 5.37 -2.51
CA ARG A 86 -9.12 5.46 -1.20
C ARG A 86 -10.45 4.71 -1.17
N LYS A 87 -11.23 4.83 -2.26
CA LYS A 87 -12.47 4.07 -2.42
C LYS A 87 -12.20 2.57 -2.47
N LEU A 88 -11.21 2.12 -3.27
CA LEU A 88 -10.84 0.72 -3.37
C LEU A 88 -10.43 0.14 -2.01
N LEU A 89 -9.62 0.89 -1.24
CA LEU A 89 -9.22 0.51 0.11
C LEU A 89 -10.43 0.33 1.03
N LYS A 90 -11.33 1.32 1.02
CA LYS A 90 -12.57 1.25 1.80
C LYS A 90 -13.44 0.06 1.41
N ASP A 91 -13.64 -0.16 0.12
CA ASP A 91 -14.51 -1.22 -0.42
C ASP A 91 -13.93 -2.62 -0.14
N SER A 92 -12.60 -2.75 -0.13
CA SER A 92 -11.93 -4.02 0.18
C SER A 92 -12.02 -4.40 1.66
N GLY A 93 -12.22 -3.42 2.54
CA GLY A 93 -12.21 -3.62 3.98
C GLY A 93 -10.85 -4.05 4.53
N PHE A 94 -9.76 -3.92 3.79
CA PHE A 94 -8.42 -4.24 4.27
C PHE A 94 -7.85 -3.08 5.09
N PRO A 95 -7.15 -3.37 6.21
CA PRO A 95 -6.39 -2.35 6.90
C PRO A 95 -5.25 -1.84 6.02
N GLY A 96 -5.16 -0.53 5.86
CA GLY A 96 -4.00 0.14 5.29
C GLY A 96 -2.87 0.24 6.30
N MET A 97 -1.77 0.92 5.94
CA MET A 97 -0.64 1.11 6.84
C MET A 97 -0.22 2.58 6.96
N LYS A 98 0.39 2.89 8.08
CA LYS A 98 0.97 4.21 8.38
C LYS A 98 2.43 4.05 8.76
N VAL A 99 3.24 5.02 8.37
CA VAL A 99 4.67 5.09 8.71
C VAL A 99 4.91 6.35 9.52
N ILE A 100 5.31 6.21 10.78
CA ILE A 100 5.48 7.33 11.71
C ILE A 100 6.54 8.32 11.21
N GLN A 101 7.63 7.85 10.60
CA GLN A 101 8.65 8.74 10.04
C GLN A 101 8.06 9.76 9.04
N PHE A 102 7.02 9.40 8.30
CA PHE A 102 6.39 10.31 7.33
C PHE A 102 5.59 11.44 7.99
N ALA A 103 5.19 11.28 9.26
CA ALA A 103 4.51 12.34 10.01
C ALA A 103 5.37 13.61 10.19
N PHE A 104 6.67 13.48 10.05
CA PHE A 104 7.64 14.56 10.25
C PHE A 104 8.17 15.15 8.93
N ASP A 105 7.75 14.61 7.79
CA ASP A 105 8.05 15.18 6.48
C ASP A 105 7.00 16.26 6.14
N SER A 106 7.44 17.51 5.96
CA SER A 106 6.54 18.62 5.63
C SER A 106 5.87 18.50 4.25
N ARG A 107 6.38 17.60 3.40
CA ARG A 107 5.82 17.32 2.07
C ARG A 107 4.66 16.34 2.13
N GLU A 108 4.58 15.55 3.20
CA GLU A 108 3.49 14.62 3.44
C GLU A 108 2.32 15.35 4.11
N GLY A 109 1.11 14.93 3.77
CA GLY A 109 -0.09 15.48 4.39
C GLY A 109 -0.27 15.04 5.84
N SER A 110 -1.36 15.50 6.45
CA SER A 110 -1.73 15.15 7.83
C SER A 110 -2.06 13.66 8.05
N ASP A 111 -2.15 12.88 6.99
CA ASP A 111 -2.58 11.47 7.02
C ASP A 111 -1.66 10.55 7.85
N TYR A 112 -0.43 11.00 8.13
CA TYR A 112 0.56 10.23 8.92
C TYR A 112 0.70 10.72 10.36
N LEU A 113 -0.02 11.78 10.76
CA LEU A 113 0.01 12.27 12.14
C LEU A 113 -0.72 11.28 13.06
N PRO A 114 -0.12 10.84 14.18
CA PRO A 114 -0.70 9.79 15.03
C PRO A 114 -2.13 10.03 15.49
N HIS A 115 -2.49 11.29 15.75
CA HIS A 115 -3.85 11.65 16.17
C HIS A 115 -4.92 11.51 15.07
N THR A 116 -4.51 11.32 13.82
CA THR A 116 -5.43 11.11 12.67
C THR A 116 -5.66 9.64 12.36
N TYR A 117 -4.95 8.72 13.03
CA TYR A 117 -5.07 7.30 12.74
C TYR A 117 -6.45 6.76 13.12
N THR A 118 -6.95 5.89 12.26
CA THR A 118 -8.14 5.10 12.56
C THR A 118 -7.74 3.79 13.25
N SER A 119 -8.66 3.15 13.93
CA SER A 119 -8.45 1.81 14.51
C SER A 119 -8.24 0.73 13.45
N HIS A 120 -8.52 1.03 12.18
CA HIS A 120 -8.42 0.09 11.05
C HIS A 120 -7.19 0.38 10.19
N CYS A 121 -6.03 0.44 10.82
CA CYS A 121 -4.74 0.55 10.12
C CYS A 121 -3.64 -0.14 10.93
N VAL A 122 -2.55 -0.47 10.27
CA VAL A 122 -1.32 -0.97 10.88
C VAL A 122 -0.29 0.15 10.89
N VAL A 123 0.37 0.36 12.01
CA VAL A 123 1.33 1.47 12.19
C VAL A 123 2.72 0.91 12.39
N TYR A 124 3.68 1.43 11.63
CA TYR A 124 5.10 1.12 11.75
C TYR A 124 5.93 2.38 11.99
N THR A 125 7.06 2.26 12.67
CA THR A 125 8.03 3.36 12.78
C THR A 125 8.67 3.67 11.43
N GLY A 126 8.98 2.63 10.65
CA GLY A 126 9.51 2.64 9.29
C GLY A 126 9.32 1.27 8.68
N THR A 127 9.64 1.13 7.39
CA THR A 127 9.61 -0.14 6.65
C THR A 127 11.03 -0.59 6.29
N HIS A 128 11.17 -1.70 5.55
CA HIS A 128 12.45 -2.15 5.01
C HIS A 128 13.07 -1.17 3.99
N ASP A 129 12.29 -0.21 3.48
CA ASP A 129 12.73 0.84 2.56
C ASP A 129 13.19 2.12 3.29
N ASN A 130 13.05 2.15 4.61
CA ASN A 130 13.43 3.30 5.45
C ASN A 130 14.67 2.98 6.28
N ALA A 131 15.40 4.02 6.69
CA ALA A 131 16.38 3.92 7.75
C ALA A 131 15.72 3.46 9.07
N THR A 132 16.48 2.82 9.95
CA THR A 132 15.99 2.55 11.31
C THR A 132 15.58 3.86 11.98
N LEU A 133 14.63 3.82 12.91
CA LEU A 133 14.16 5.03 13.60
C LEU A 133 15.32 5.81 14.25
N LYS A 134 16.31 5.10 14.83
CA LYS A 134 17.50 5.72 15.42
C LYS A 134 18.33 6.43 14.36
N GLN A 135 18.67 5.75 13.29
CA GLN A 135 19.46 6.33 12.19
C GLN A 135 18.74 7.52 11.56
N TRP A 136 17.45 7.36 11.25
CA TRP A 136 16.63 8.44 10.71
C TRP A 136 16.65 9.69 11.61
N TYR A 137 16.49 9.52 12.95
CA TYR A 137 16.53 10.64 13.89
C TYR A 137 17.92 11.31 13.96
N GLU A 138 18.99 10.53 13.88
CA GLU A 138 20.37 11.03 13.88
C GLU A 138 20.71 11.83 12.59
N GLU A 139 20.08 11.47 11.47
CA GLU A 139 20.25 12.12 10.17
C GLU A 139 19.40 13.40 10.02
N LEU A 140 18.42 13.64 10.90
CA LEU A 140 17.63 14.88 10.87
C LEU A 140 18.49 16.08 11.24
N ASP A 141 18.25 17.19 10.53
CA ASP A 141 18.76 18.51 10.92
C ASP A 141 18.10 19.04 12.21
N GLU A 142 18.54 20.19 12.68
CA GLU A 142 17.99 20.80 13.91
C GLU A 142 16.51 21.10 13.80
N ILE A 143 16.03 21.54 12.63
CA ILE A 143 14.62 21.85 12.38
C ILE A 143 13.79 20.56 12.41
N GLY A 144 14.25 19.51 11.76
CA GLY A 144 13.61 18.21 11.79
C GLY A 144 13.50 17.62 13.19
N ARG A 145 14.56 17.73 13.99
CA ARG A 145 14.56 17.28 15.40
C ARG A 145 13.61 18.10 16.28
N ALA A 146 13.53 19.41 16.07
CA ALA A 146 12.58 20.27 16.78
C ALA A 146 11.15 19.89 16.42
N SER A 147 10.84 19.67 15.13
CA SER A 147 9.53 19.21 14.68
C SER A 147 9.10 17.88 15.31
N CYS A 148 10.02 16.93 15.52
CA CYS A 148 9.74 15.69 16.24
C CYS A 148 9.34 15.92 17.70
N ARG A 149 9.87 16.93 18.37
CA ARG A 149 9.53 17.26 19.77
C ARG A 149 8.19 17.93 19.93
N GLU A 150 7.77 18.70 18.93
CA GLU A 150 6.52 19.49 18.98
C GLU A 150 5.29 18.70 18.50
N ARG A 151 5.47 17.63 17.72
CA ARG A 151 4.37 16.86 17.11
C ARG A 151 4.00 15.57 17.85
N VAL A 152 4.66 15.29 18.97
CA VAL A 152 4.40 14.07 19.78
C VAL A 152 3.40 14.37 20.89
#